data_f764b9b681970bc746960a4d0d501e0c
#
_entry.id   f764b9b681970bc746960a4d0d501e0c
#
_cell.length_a   1.000
_cell.length_b   1.000
_cell.length_c   1.000
_cell.angle_alpha   90.00
_cell.angle_beta   90.00
_cell.angle_gamma   90.00
#
_symmetry.space_group_name_H-M   'P 1'
#
loop_
_entity.id
_entity.type
_entity.pdbx_description
1 polymer ?
#
loop_
_entity_poly.entity_id
_entity_poly.type
_entity_poly.pdbx_seq_one_letter_code
_entity_poly.pdbx_strand_id
1 'polypeptide(L)'
;MLGPRRKVPASTSLNNRSSSFTGHVRDLASDGRGVVTAPDGKVFLVAGAWLGEVVEVSPTGGKGQIGFGAVKTRLESASVRRQPPCRHHGFEDGQCGGCPWQFVDYPAQLSAKDQRVRAMCTQLDISAELIQPIVAAPGEGQYRNR
;
A
#
# COMPACT_ATOMS: atom_id res chain seq x y z
N MET A 1 31.67 -7.57 -44.27
CA MET A 1 30.43 -6.80 -44.54
C MET A 1 29.55 -6.90 -43.31
N LEU A 2 29.53 -5.85 -42.46
CA LEU A 2 28.65 -5.78 -41.27
C LEU A 2 27.33 -5.14 -41.72
N GLY A 3 26.20 -5.87 -41.54
CA GLY A 3 24.87 -5.41 -41.85
C GLY A 3 24.37 -4.31 -40.88
N PRO A 4 23.40 -3.48 -41.29
CA PRO A 4 22.97 -2.33 -40.53
C PRO A 4 22.22 -2.74 -39.22
N ARG A 5 22.64 -2.15 -38.10
CA ARG A 5 21.97 -2.28 -36.80
C ARG A 5 20.55 -1.75 -36.88
N ARG A 6 19.56 -2.60 -36.60
CA ARG A 6 18.18 -2.18 -36.43
C ARG A 6 18.09 -1.22 -35.24
N LYS A 7 17.66 0.03 -35.50
CA LYS A 7 17.26 0.97 -34.46
C LYS A 7 16.02 0.43 -33.76
N VAL A 8 16.13 0.17 -32.46
CA VAL A 8 15.00 -0.07 -31.58
C VAL A 8 14.23 1.25 -31.46
N PRO A 9 12.93 1.30 -31.71
CA PRO A 9 12.16 2.52 -31.52
C PRO A 9 12.17 2.87 -30.03
N ALA A 10 12.48 4.12 -29.71
CA ALA A 10 12.35 4.67 -28.38
C ALA A 10 10.92 4.46 -27.89
N SER A 11 10.77 3.85 -26.72
CA SER A 11 9.48 3.70 -26.07
C SER A 11 8.86 5.09 -25.86
N THR A 12 7.79 5.36 -26.58
CA THR A 12 6.98 6.54 -26.39
C THR A 12 6.40 6.45 -24.97
N SER A 13 6.98 7.21 -24.04
CA SER A 13 6.39 7.41 -22.73
C SER A 13 5.08 8.16 -22.92
N LEU A 14 3.97 7.44 -22.84
CA LEU A 14 2.65 8.02 -22.77
C LEU A 14 2.60 8.83 -21.46
N ASN A 15 2.80 10.14 -21.59
CA ASN A 15 2.53 11.15 -20.58
C ASN A 15 1.01 11.23 -20.33
N ASN A 16 0.44 10.17 -19.78
CA ASN A 16 -0.88 10.23 -19.17
C ASN A 16 -0.67 10.70 -17.73
N ARG A 17 -0.49 12.01 -17.52
CA ARG A 17 -0.63 12.68 -16.22
C ARG A 17 -2.10 12.61 -15.84
N SER A 18 -2.55 11.45 -15.36
CA SER A 18 -3.84 11.35 -14.69
C SER A 18 -3.85 12.38 -13.58
N SER A 19 -4.86 13.26 -13.59
CA SER A 19 -5.04 14.28 -12.55
C SER A 19 -5.14 13.60 -11.18
N SER A 20 -4.60 14.24 -10.14
CA SER A 20 -4.80 13.76 -8.77
C SER A 20 -6.29 13.74 -8.43
N PHE A 21 -6.69 12.82 -7.57
CA PHE A 21 -8.07 12.68 -7.11
C PHE A 21 -8.11 12.41 -5.62
N THR A 22 -9.22 12.76 -4.99
CA THR A 22 -9.48 12.47 -3.57
C THR A 22 -10.27 11.19 -3.42
N GLY A 23 -9.91 10.35 -2.44
CA GLY A 23 -10.65 9.14 -2.13
C GLY A 23 -10.42 8.62 -0.72
N HIS A 24 -11.33 7.78 -0.26
CA HIS A 24 -11.23 7.07 1.00
C HIS A 24 -10.40 5.79 0.85
N VAL A 25 -9.54 5.53 1.83
CA VAL A 25 -8.84 4.25 1.97
C VAL A 25 -9.79 3.27 2.64
N ARG A 26 -10.37 2.36 1.88
CA ARG A 26 -11.41 1.44 2.34
C ARG A 26 -10.93 0.03 2.62
N ASP A 27 -9.72 -0.31 2.22
CA ASP A 27 -9.12 -1.62 2.45
C ASP A 27 -7.60 -1.54 2.39
N LEU A 28 -6.92 -2.61 2.75
CA LEU A 28 -5.48 -2.78 2.69
C LEU A 28 -5.14 -3.96 1.78
N ALA A 29 -4.31 -3.72 0.79
CA ALA A 29 -3.81 -4.75 -0.11
C ALA A 29 -2.82 -5.71 0.60
N SER A 30 -2.50 -6.83 -0.05
CA SER A 30 -1.60 -7.86 0.49
C SER A 30 -0.19 -7.37 0.77
N ASP A 31 0.25 -6.38 0.05
CA ASP A 31 1.57 -5.75 0.19
C ASP A 31 1.59 -4.57 1.18
N GLY A 32 0.44 -4.29 1.83
CA GLY A 32 0.29 -3.26 2.83
C GLY A 32 -0.07 -1.88 2.29
N ARG A 33 -0.35 -1.74 1.01
CA ARG A 33 -0.84 -0.49 0.41
C ARG A 33 -2.32 -0.28 0.71
N GLY A 34 -2.72 0.98 0.90
CA GLY A 34 -4.14 1.34 0.99
C GLY A 34 -4.85 1.18 -0.35
N VAL A 35 -6.08 0.69 -0.33
CA VAL A 35 -6.94 0.52 -1.49
C VAL A 35 -7.90 1.71 -1.61
N VAL A 36 -7.77 2.48 -2.68
CA VAL A 36 -8.58 3.67 -2.96
C VAL A 36 -9.25 3.52 -4.32
N THR A 37 -10.53 3.85 -4.41
CA THR A 37 -11.24 3.88 -5.71
C THR A 37 -11.35 5.32 -6.18
N ALA A 38 -10.90 5.55 -7.40
CA ALA A 38 -11.05 6.82 -8.09
C ALA A 38 -12.51 7.05 -8.55
N PRO A 39 -12.89 8.28 -8.87
CA PRO A 39 -14.26 8.62 -9.31
C PRO A 39 -14.73 7.85 -10.57
N ASP A 40 -13.81 7.43 -11.42
CA ASP A 40 -14.07 6.63 -12.62
C ASP A 40 -14.21 5.11 -12.33
N GLY A 41 -14.14 4.70 -11.07
CA GLY A 41 -14.24 3.31 -10.63
C GLY A 41 -12.91 2.55 -10.65
N LYS A 42 -11.83 3.13 -11.13
CA LYS A 42 -10.51 2.49 -11.14
C LYS A 42 -9.96 2.36 -9.71
N VAL A 43 -9.40 1.19 -9.40
CA VAL A 43 -8.81 0.89 -8.09
C VAL A 43 -7.34 1.27 -8.08
N PHE A 44 -6.91 2.00 -7.06
CA PHE A 44 -5.51 2.38 -6.84
C PHE A 44 -4.96 1.76 -5.57
N LEU A 45 -3.74 1.21 -5.68
CA LEU A 45 -2.92 0.77 -4.55
C LEU A 45 -1.96 1.90 -4.17
N VAL A 46 -2.17 2.46 -2.97
CA VAL A 46 -1.52 3.70 -2.53
C VAL A 46 -0.58 3.42 -1.36
N ALA A 47 0.72 3.63 -1.57
CA ALA A 47 1.72 3.45 -0.52
C ALA A 47 1.55 4.53 0.57
N GLY A 48 1.76 4.15 1.83
CA GLY A 48 1.68 5.08 2.97
C GLY A 48 0.28 5.55 3.35
N ALA A 49 -0.76 4.99 2.74
CA ALA A 49 -2.16 5.23 3.10
C ALA A 49 -2.68 4.13 4.04
N TRP A 50 -3.51 4.49 5.01
CA TRP A 50 -4.09 3.58 5.99
C TRP A 50 -5.61 3.59 5.96
N LEU A 51 -6.19 2.49 6.40
CA LEU A 51 -7.64 2.26 6.47
C LEU A 51 -8.37 3.43 7.15
N GLY A 52 -9.44 3.92 6.54
CA GLY A 52 -10.27 5.00 7.04
C GLY A 52 -9.75 6.42 6.75
N GLU A 53 -8.55 6.58 6.20
CA GLU A 53 -8.04 7.89 5.79
C GLU A 53 -8.72 8.43 4.54
N VAL A 54 -8.77 9.76 4.42
CA VAL A 54 -9.10 10.47 3.18
C VAL A 54 -7.82 11.08 2.62
N VAL A 55 -7.48 10.69 1.40
CA VAL A 55 -6.22 11.10 0.76
C VAL A 55 -6.44 11.66 -0.63
N GLU A 56 -5.64 12.67 -0.98
CA GLU A 56 -5.43 13.07 -2.36
C GLU A 56 -4.34 12.16 -2.95
N VAL A 57 -4.69 11.41 -3.97
CA VAL A 57 -3.82 10.44 -4.63
C VAL A 57 -3.24 11.03 -5.91
N SER A 58 -1.93 10.98 -6.04
CA SER A 58 -1.23 11.24 -7.30
C SER A 58 -0.95 9.90 -8.01
N PRO A 59 -1.56 9.61 -9.17
CA PRO A 59 -1.28 8.41 -9.93
C PRO A 59 0.19 8.33 -10.36
N THR A 60 0.83 7.18 -10.12
CA THR A 60 2.24 6.94 -10.47
C THR A 60 2.39 5.89 -11.57
N GLY A 61 1.33 5.17 -11.92
CA GLY A 61 1.33 4.15 -12.95
C GLY A 61 0.14 3.21 -12.84
N GLY A 62 0.21 2.06 -13.50
CA GLY A 62 -0.81 1.03 -13.40
C GLY A 62 -0.99 0.26 -14.70
N LYS A 63 -1.77 -0.83 -14.62
CA LYS A 63 -2.14 -1.67 -15.78
C LYS A 63 -3.60 -2.10 -15.64
N GLY A 64 -4.38 -1.89 -16.71
CA GLY A 64 -5.81 -2.24 -16.70
C GLY A 64 -6.58 -1.50 -15.62
N GLN A 65 -7.37 -2.22 -14.84
CA GLN A 65 -8.23 -1.67 -13.77
C GLN A 65 -7.49 -1.37 -12.46
N ILE A 66 -6.21 -1.72 -12.36
CA ILE A 66 -5.41 -1.46 -11.16
C ILE A 66 -4.40 -0.36 -11.47
N GLY A 67 -4.45 0.71 -10.68
CA GLY A 67 -3.48 1.79 -10.66
C GLY A 67 -2.55 1.71 -9.45
N PHE A 68 -1.42 2.37 -9.54
CA PHE A 68 -0.56 2.68 -8.40
C PHE A 68 -0.58 4.18 -8.18
N GLY A 69 -0.51 4.60 -6.92
CA GLY A 69 -0.51 6.00 -6.55
C GLY A 69 0.34 6.28 -5.33
N ALA A 70 0.71 7.54 -5.16
CA ALA A 70 1.33 8.08 -3.97
C ALA A 70 0.36 9.02 -3.27
N VAL A 71 0.45 9.13 -1.95
CA VAL A 71 -0.28 10.13 -1.17
C VAL A 71 0.34 11.50 -1.47
N LYS A 72 -0.41 12.39 -2.12
CA LYS A 72 -0.02 13.78 -2.33
C LYS A 72 -0.31 14.63 -1.11
N THR A 73 -1.54 14.48 -0.59
CA THR A 73 -2.01 15.20 0.62
C THR A 73 -2.90 14.24 1.42
N ARG A 74 -2.77 14.27 2.73
CA ARG A 74 -3.69 13.56 3.63
C ARG A 74 -4.68 14.57 4.17
N LEU A 75 -5.95 14.40 3.81
CA LEU A 75 -7.03 15.31 4.22
C LEU A 75 -7.58 14.89 5.58
N GLU A 76 -7.72 13.59 5.81
CA GLU A 76 -8.11 13.02 7.08
C GLU A 76 -7.15 11.90 7.46
N SER A 77 -6.59 11.96 8.65
CA SER A 77 -5.64 10.97 9.17
C SER A 77 -6.33 10.01 10.13
N ALA A 78 -5.96 8.73 10.05
CA ALA A 78 -6.37 7.75 11.06
C ALA A 78 -5.76 8.09 12.43
N SER A 79 -6.54 7.94 13.51
CA SER A 79 -6.09 8.20 14.88
C SER A 79 -4.95 7.28 15.34
N VAL A 80 -4.82 6.12 14.70
CA VAL A 80 -3.75 5.13 14.95
C VAL A 80 -2.43 5.46 14.25
N ARG A 81 -2.35 6.59 13.56
CA ARG A 81 -1.12 7.02 12.88
C ARG A 81 -0.10 7.55 13.88
N ARG A 82 1.16 7.17 13.70
CA ARG A 82 2.28 7.62 14.53
C ARG A 82 3.50 8.03 13.69
N GLN A 83 4.44 8.71 14.33
CA GLN A 83 5.77 8.95 13.74
C GLN A 83 6.52 7.61 13.61
N PRO A 84 7.00 7.24 12.42
CA PRO A 84 7.83 6.05 12.26
C PRO A 84 9.12 6.15 13.09
N PRO A 85 9.50 5.11 13.84
CA PRO A 85 10.73 5.12 14.63
C PRO A 85 12.01 5.07 13.78
N CYS A 86 11.93 4.61 12.54
CA CYS A 86 13.06 4.54 11.62
C CYS A 86 13.18 5.83 10.79
N ARG A 87 14.33 6.51 10.90
CA ARG A 87 14.61 7.73 10.14
C ARG A 87 14.63 7.55 8.61
N HIS A 88 14.80 6.31 8.14
CA HIS A 88 14.83 5.99 6.72
C HIS A 88 13.47 5.57 6.16
N HIS A 89 12.45 5.49 7.03
CA HIS A 89 11.11 5.08 6.61
C HIS A 89 10.49 6.15 5.70
N GLY A 90 9.90 5.71 4.60
CA GLY A 90 9.12 6.55 3.70
C GLY A 90 8.85 5.83 2.37
N PHE A 91 8.14 6.52 1.48
CA PHE A 91 7.66 5.99 0.20
C PHE A 91 8.08 6.85 -1.00
N GLU A 92 8.90 7.87 -0.76
CA GLU A 92 9.46 8.75 -1.78
C GLU A 92 10.81 8.23 -2.28
N ASP A 93 11.29 8.78 -3.39
CA ASP A 93 12.59 8.44 -3.94
C ASP A 93 13.71 8.67 -2.91
N GLY A 94 14.56 7.66 -2.74
CA GLY A 94 15.64 7.68 -1.75
C GLY A 94 15.25 7.27 -0.34
N GLN A 95 13.98 7.02 -0.05
CA GLN A 95 13.51 6.50 1.22
C GLN A 95 13.40 4.96 1.21
N CYS A 96 13.44 4.36 2.40
CA CYS A 96 13.34 2.92 2.55
C CYS A 96 11.88 2.48 2.72
N GLY A 97 11.33 1.81 1.72
CA GLY A 97 9.96 1.23 1.74
C GLY A 97 9.85 -0.14 2.41
N GLY A 98 10.91 -0.63 3.11
CA GLY A 98 10.98 -2.01 3.61
C GLY A 98 10.03 -2.36 4.76
N CYS A 99 9.44 -1.35 5.43
CA CYS A 99 8.51 -1.52 6.55
C CYS A 99 7.23 -0.75 6.27
N PRO A 100 6.29 -1.31 5.50
CA PRO A 100 5.16 -0.55 4.95
C PRO A 100 4.22 0.06 5.99
N TRP A 101 4.21 -0.41 7.24
CA TRP A 101 3.27 0.01 8.28
C TRP A 101 3.91 0.64 9.52
N GLN A 102 5.18 1.05 9.49
CA GLN A 102 5.83 1.69 10.65
C GLN A 102 5.16 3.00 11.10
N PHE A 103 4.40 3.62 10.23
CA PHE A 103 3.63 4.84 10.50
C PHE A 103 2.30 4.59 11.23
N VAL A 104 2.03 3.36 11.66
CA VAL A 104 0.79 2.95 12.35
C VAL A 104 1.12 2.25 13.65
N ASP A 105 0.31 2.44 14.67
CA ASP A 105 0.41 1.75 15.96
C ASP A 105 0.39 0.24 15.83
N TYR A 106 1.20 -0.43 16.63
CA TYR A 106 1.33 -1.88 16.54
C TYR A 106 0.02 -2.64 16.80
N PRO A 107 -0.84 -2.25 17.76
CA PRO A 107 -2.15 -2.88 17.91
C PRO A 107 -3.03 -2.79 16.64
N ALA A 108 -3.01 -1.65 15.95
CA ALA A 108 -3.74 -1.50 14.69
C ALA A 108 -3.17 -2.37 13.56
N GLN A 109 -1.85 -2.52 13.50
CA GLN A 109 -1.19 -3.45 12.57
C GLN A 109 -1.61 -4.91 12.84
N LEU A 110 -1.69 -5.33 14.10
CA LEU A 110 -2.14 -6.66 14.49
C LEU A 110 -3.60 -6.87 14.10
N SER A 111 -4.47 -5.90 14.42
CA SER A 111 -5.89 -5.95 14.07
C SER A 111 -6.09 -6.11 12.55
N ALA A 112 -5.38 -5.33 11.74
CA ALA A 112 -5.46 -5.44 10.28
C ALA A 112 -5.01 -6.81 9.75
N LYS A 113 -3.97 -7.40 10.35
CA LYS A 113 -3.50 -8.75 10.00
C LYS A 113 -4.50 -9.83 10.41
N ASP A 114 -5.07 -9.74 11.61
CA ASP A 114 -6.08 -10.67 12.11
C ASP A 114 -7.34 -10.63 11.23
N GLN A 115 -7.86 -9.45 10.94
CA GLN A 115 -9.02 -9.26 10.05
C GLN A 115 -8.79 -9.86 8.67
N ARG A 116 -7.59 -9.70 8.13
CA ARG A 116 -7.22 -10.27 6.85
C ARG A 116 -7.24 -11.81 6.86
N VAL A 117 -6.66 -12.43 7.90
CA VAL A 117 -6.68 -13.90 8.06
C VAL A 117 -8.12 -14.38 8.17
N ARG A 118 -8.96 -13.73 8.98
CA ARG A 118 -10.38 -14.09 9.14
C ARG A 118 -11.14 -13.97 7.83
N ALA A 119 -10.93 -12.89 7.07
CA ALA A 119 -11.56 -12.71 5.76
C ALA A 119 -11.17 -13.81 4.77
N MET A 120 -9.88 -14.20 4.74
CA MET A 120 -9.43 -15.32 3.90
C MET A 120 -10.02 -16.65 4.33
N CYS A 121 -10.10 -16.93 5.62
CA CYS A 121 -10.71 -18.15 6.15
C CYS A 121 -12.20 -18.21 5.80
N THR A 122 -12.92 -17.10 5.90
CA THR A 122 -14.32 -17.02 5.48
C THR A 122 -14.50 -17.32 3.99
N GLN A 123 -13.61 -16.84 3.14
CA GLN A 123 -13.64 -17.14 1.70
C GLN A 123 -13.38 -18.63 1.38
N LEU A 124 -12.73 -19.33 2.29
CA LEU A 124 -12.39 -20.77 2.18
C LEU A 124 -13.33 -21.65 2.98
N ASP A 125 -14.46 -21.11 3.47
CA ASP A 125 -15.44 -21.82 4.33
C ASP A 125 -14.84 -22.43 5.61
N ILE A 126 -13.75 -21.83 6.11
CA ILE A 126 -13.11 -22.24 7.38
C ILE A 126 -13.85 -21.56 8.54
N SER A 127 -14.30 -22.37 9.52
CA SER A 127 -14.98 -21.87 10.71
C SER A 127 -14.13 -20.87 11.49
N ALA A 128 -14.72 -19.73 11.88
CA ALA A 128 -14.07 -18.70 12.69
C ALA A 128 -13.58 -19.21 14.05
N GLU A 129 -14.20 -20.28 14.60
CA GLU A 129 -13.82 -20.92 15.87
C GLU A 129 -12.45 -21.58 15.82
N LEU A 130 -11.99 -21.95 14.63
CA LEU A 130 -10.65 -22.53 14.42
C LEU A 130 -9.54 -21.48 14.38
N ILE A 131 -9.90 -20.20 14.29
CA ILE A 131 -8.92 -19.12 14.17
C ILE A 131 -8.53 -18.67 15.58
N GLN A 132 -7.31 -19.02 15.98
CA GLN A 132 -6.77 -18.59 17.27
C GLN A 132 -6.49 -17.07 17.26
N PRO A 133 -6.53 -16.42 18.44
CA PRO A 133 -6.13 -15.01 18.56
C PRO A 133 -4.71 -14.78 18.03
N ILE A 134 -4.49 -13.63 17.40
CA ILE A 134 -3.16 -13.25 16.92
C ILE A 134 -2.18 -13.10 18.08
N VAL A 135 -1.01 -13.68 17.94
CA VAL A 135 0.07 -13.57 18.92
C VAL A 135 0.97 -12.41 18.55
N ALA A 136 1.06 -11.41 19.43
CA ALA A 136 1.94 -10.28 19.26
C ALA A 136 3.41 -10.69 19.42
N ALA A 137 4.31 -10.09 18.64
CA ALA A 137 5.75 -10.22 18.89
C ALA A 137 6.13 -9.43 20.14
N PRO A 138 7.14 -9.87 20.91
CA PRO A 138 7.59 -9.16 22.12
C PRO A 138 8.19 -7.77 21.84
N GLY A 139 8.53 -7.48 20.60
CA GLY A 139 9.04 -6.18 20.16
C GLY A 139 8.72 -5.92 18.69
N GLU A 140 8.53 -4.65 18.34
CA GLU A 140 8.17 -4.23 16.97
C GLU A 140 9.35 -4.16 16.00
N GLY A 141 10.57 -4.13 16.52
CA GLY A 141 11.80 -3.99 15.73
C GLY A 141 12.91 -4.90 16.22
N GLN A 142 14.04 -4.87 15.48
CA GLN A 142 15.26 -5.61 15.80
C GLN A 142 15.09 -7.14 15.93
N TYR A 143 14.04 -7.68 15.34
CA TYR A 143 13.75 -9.12 15.36
C TYR A 143 14.49 -9.90 14.26
N ARG A 144 15.06 -9.21 13.25
CA ARG A 144 15.90 -9.82 12.22
C ARG A 144 17.31 -9.97 12.71
N ASN A 145 17.85 -11.18 12.62
CA ASN A 145 19.20 -11.57 13.01
C ASN A 145 20.09 -11.96 11.80
N ARG A 146 19.71 -11.45 10.61
CA ARG A 146 20.49 -11.61 9.36
C ARG A 146 20.82 -10.25 8.78
#